data_b9afff007675b3b57bba438b838d681c
#
_entry.id   b9afff007675b3b57bba438b838d681c
#
_cell.length_a   1.000
_cell.length_b   1.000
_cell.length_c   1.000
_cell.angle_alpha   90.00
_cell.angle_beta   90.00
_cell.angle_gamma   90.00
#
_symmetry.space_group_name_H-M   'P 1'
#
loop_
_entity.id
_entity.type
_entity.pdbx_description
1 polymer ?
#
loop_
_entity_poly.entity_id
_entity_poly.type
_entity_poly.pdbx_seq_one_letter_code
_entity_poly.pdbx_strand_id
1 'polypeptide(L)'
;DVSRLMAGSWGTLGLITEVSLKVLPVAPAEATLMCAGLPQKTALDLLHRWGGQPLPLNASAWVRDTTAQPVADYLFVRLRGAVAAVQSATTRMTADAVAQGAQVSVMDNTQAAQDWRASGEQTLPFFEAPAPDACLWRLSVPQTAPVLDLPGLDHPAEYIEWQGAQRWLWAPASAAVPLRELAQSVGGHATLFRASAAHAEVDKIAGVNTPLDAVQERIQRQLQQQFDPQGVFATGRMHPL
;
A
#
# COMPACT_ATOMS: atom_id res chain seq x y z
N ASP A 1 -7.36 10.40 -23.38
CA ASP A 1 -8.42 10.19 -22.38
C ASP A 1 -8.22 11.16 -21.21
N VAL A 2 -8.91 12.30 -21.26
CA VAL A 2 -8.80 13.37 -20.25
C VAL A 2 -9.24 12.88 -18.86
N SER A 3 -10.25 12.02 -18.79
CA SER A 3 -10.75 11.49 -17.50
C SER A 3 -9.68 10.72 -16.76
N ARG A 4 -8.87 9.92 -17.45
CA ARG A 4 -7.73 9.20 -16.83
C ARG A 4 -6.62 10.13 -16.42
N LEU A 5 -6.36 11.19 -17.19
CA LEU A 5 -5.36 12.19 -16.87
C LEU A 5 -5.75 12.98 -15.60
N MET A 6 -7.03 13.34 -15.47
CA MET A 6 -7.53 14.07 -14.30
C MET A 6 -7.58 13.20 -13.05
N ALA A 7 -7.84 11.89 -13.21
CA ALA A 7 -7.77 10.94 -12.09
C ALA A 7 -6.33 10.83 -11.57
N GLY A 8 -6.10 11.21 -10.31
CA GLY A 8 -4.77 11.22 -9.69
C GLY A 8 -3.95 12.50 -9.95
N SER A 9 -4.50 13.52 -10.60
CA SER A 9 -3.83 14.83 -10.79
C SER A 9 -3.72 15.66 -9.51
N TRP A 10 -4.36 15.24 -8.43
CA TRP A 10 -4.37 15.95 -7.14
C TRP A 10 -4.82 17.41 -7.23
N GLY A 11 -5.66 17.73 -8.22
CA GLY A 11 -6.15 19.07 -8.46
C GLY A 11 -5.12 20.02 -9.08
N THR A 12 -3.99 19.54 -9.59
CA THR A 12 -2.94 20.36 -10.20
C THR A 12 -3.22 20.77 -11.64
N LEU A 13 -4.18 20.11 -12.30
CA LEU A 13 -4.55 20.35 -13.69
C LEU A 13 -5.91 21.03 -13.85
N GLY A 14 -6.74 21.04 -12.82
CA GLY A 14 -8.07 21.62 -12.88
C GLY A 14 -9.01 21.09 -11.80
N LEU A 15 -10.23 21.62 -11.78
CA LEU A 15 -11.30 21.22 -10.87
C LEU A 15 -12.25 20.24 -11.57
N ILE A 16 -12.45 19.08 -10.95
CA ILE A 16 -13.46 18.11 -11.39
C ILE A 16 -14.80 18.52 -10.76
N THR A 17 -15.79 18.85 -11.59
CA THR A 17 -17.12 19.30 -11.14
C THR A 17 -18.17 18.19 -11.15
N GLU A 18 -17.98 17.17 -11.98
CA GLU A 18 -18.88 16.04 -12.11
C GLU A 18 -18.11 14.76 -12.40
N VAL A 19 -18.52 13.65 -11.79
CA VAL A 19 -17.91 12.32 -11.99
C VAL A 19 -18.99 11.28 -12.25
N SER A 20 -18.82 10.49 -13.32
CA SER A 20 -19.65 9.31 -13.59
C SER A 20 -18.82 8.04 -13.35
N LEU A 21 -19.24 7.20 -12.41
CA LEU A 21 -18.53 5.98 -12.04
C LEU A 21 -19.33 4.75 -12.42
N LYS A 22 -18.67 3.80 -13.11
CA LYS A 22 -19.20 2.45 -13.25
C LYS A 22 -18.85 1.65 -12.00
N VAL A 23 -19.87 1.14 -11.34
CA VAL A 23 -19.73 0.31 -10.13
C VAL A 23 -19.97 -1.16 -10.44
N LEU A 24 -19.40 -2.03 -9.61
CA LEU A 24 -19.67 -3.47 -9.64
C LEU A 24 -20.78 -3.80 -8.65
N PRO A 25 -21.59 -4.84 -8.90
CA PRO A 25 -22.54 -5.36 -7.92
C PRO A 25 -21.84 -5.78 -6.62
N VAL A 26 -22.56 -5.68 -5.51
CA VAL A 26 -22.08 -6.20 -4.23
C VAL A 26 -21.85 -7.71 -4.36
N ALA A 27 -20.69 -8.17 -3.95
CA ALA A 27 -20.36 -9.60 -3.99
C ALA A 27 -21.29 -10.39 -3.04
N PRO A 28 -21.90 -11.51 -3.51
CA PRO A 28 -22.82 -12.29 -2.70
C PRO A 28 -22.16 -13.07 -1.56
N ALA A 29 -20.84 -13.27 -1.59
CA ALA A 29 -20.08 -13.91 -0.53
C ALA A 29 -18.75 -13.22 -0.27
N GLU A 30 -18.32 -13.30 0.97
CA GLU A 30 -17.03 -12.80 1.46
C GLU A 30 -16.47 -13.75 2.51
N ALA A 31 -15.15 -13.89 2.56
CA ALA A 31 -14.40 -14.56 3.63
C ALA A 31 -13.04 -13.88 3.80
N THR A 32 -12.57 -13.80 5.04
CA THR A 32 -11.21 -13.36 5.35
C THR A 32 -10.45 -14.50 6.03
N LEU A 33 -9.33 -14.91 5.44
CA LEU A 33 -8.39 -15.84 6.04
C LEU A 33 -7.37 -15.06 6.86
N MET A 34 -7.11 -15.49 8.08
CA MET A 34 -5.99 -15.08 8.92
C MET A 34 -5.00 -16.24 8.98
N CYS A 35 -3.80 -16.03 8.47
CA CYS A 35 -2.72 -16.99 8.43
C CYS A 35 -1.60 -16.52 9.38
N ALA A 36 -1.50 -17.12 10.57
CA ALA A 36 -0.50 -16.79 11.57
C ALA A 36 0.79 -17.58 11.34
N GLY A 37 1.94 -16.97 11.63
CA GLY A 37 3.26 -17.61 11.57
C GLY A 37 3.88 -17.65 10.17
N LEU A 38 3.45 -16.81 9.23
CA LEU A 38 4.03 -16.71 7.90
C LEU A 38 5.07 -15.59 7.84
N PRO A 39 6.37 -15.90 7.73
CA PRO A 39 7.39 -14.91 7.47
C PRO A 39 7.09 -14.15 6.16
N GLN A 40 7.51 -12.88 6.09
CA GLN A 40 7.26 -11.97 4.96
C GLN A 40 7.52 -12.63 3.60
N LYS A 41 8.69 -13.27 3.45
CA LYS A 41 9.05 -13.92 2.19
C LYS A 41 8.03 -14.99 1.78
N THR A 42 7.65 -15.86 2.70
CA THR A 42 6.69 -16.94 2.45
C THR A 42 5.31 -16.38 2.12
N ALA A 43 4.89 -15.31 2.83
CA ALA A 43 3.62 -14.63 2.55
C ALA A 43 3.61 -14.00 1.16
N LEU A 44 4.68 -13.32 0.74
CA LEU A 44 4.82 -12.74 -0.60
C LEU A 44 4.82 -13.84 -1.67
N ASP A 45 5.54 -14.94 -1.49
CA ASP A 45 5.57 -16.07 -2.42
C ASP A 45 4.16 -16.70 -2.60
N LEU A 46 3.37 -16.78 -1.52
CA LEU A 46 1.97 -17.22 -1.58
C LEU A 46 1.10 -16.23 -2.35
N LEU A 47 1.21 -14.93 -2.05
CA LEU A 47 0.45 -13.87 -2.72
C LEU A 47 0.75 -13.84 -4.22
N HIS A 48 2.02 -13.98 -4.63
CA HIS A 48 2.41 -14.04 -6.04
C HIS A 48 1.80 -15.26 -6.74
N ARG A 49 1.85 -16.45 -6.09
CA ARG A 49 1.25 -17.67 -6.63
C ARG A 49 -0.26 -17.54 -6.79
N TRP A 50 -0.95 -17.00 -5.78
CA TRP A 50 -2.39 -16.81 -5.81
C TRP A 50 -2.83 -15.71 -6.79
N GLY A 51 -2.05 -14.64 -6.91
CA GLY A 51 -2.32 -13.54 -7.87
C GLY A 51 -2.26 -13.98 -9.33
N GLY A 52 -1.49 -15.04 -9.64
CA GLY A 52 -1.45 -15.65 -10.98
C GLY A 52 -2.60 -16.64 -11.28
N GLN A 53 -3.58 -16.78 -10.39
CA GLN A 53 -4.67 -17.75 -10.50
C GLN A 53 -6.04 -17.02 -10.49
N PRO A 54 -7.08 -17.62 -11.10
CA PRO A 54 -8.43 -17.04 -11.11
C PRO A 54 -9.14 -17.20 -9.76
N LEU A 55 -8.53 -16.68 -8.69
CA LEU A 55 -9.07 -16.67 -7.35
C LEU A 55 -9.84 -15.35 -7.10
N PRO A 56 -10.91 -15.36 -6.30
CA PRO A 56 -11.68 -14.17 -5.98
C PRO A 56 -10.97 -13.29 -4.92
N LEU A 57 -9.67 -13.02 -5.12
CA LEU A 57 -8.85 -12.18 -4.27
C LEU A 57 -9.36 -10.74 -4.36
N ASN A 58 -9.61 -10.12 -3.21
CA ASN A 58 -10.09 -8.75 -3.12
C ASN A 58 -9.09 -7.83 -2.42
N ALA A 59 -8.51 -8.27 -1.30
CA ALA A 59 -7.52 -7.53 -0.55
C ALA A 59 -6.53 -8.50 0.14
N SER A 60 -5.37 -8.00 0.49
CA SER A 60 -4.41 -8.70 1.33
C SER A 60 -3.67 -7.71 2.21
N ALA A 61 -3.27 -8.15 3.40
CA ALA A 61 -2.40 -7.42 4.30
C ALA A 61 -1.46 -8.41 5.00
N TRP A 62 -0.17 -8.16 4.93
CA TRP A 62 0.80 -8.82 5.79
C TRP A 62 1.31 -7.82 6.82
N VAL A 63 1.39 -8.26 8.07
CA VAL A 63 1.86 -7.43 9.17
C VAL A 63 2.76 -8.22 10.10
N ARG A 64 3.83 -7.59 10.55
CA ARG A 64 4.61 -8.05 11.70
C ARG A 64 4.10 -7.35 12.95
N ASP A 65 3.43 -8.10 13.80
CA ASP A 65 2.95 -7.61 15.08
C ASP A 65 4.08 -7.63 16.12
N THR A 66 4.69 -6.48 16.31
CA THR A 66 5.75 -6.27 17.30
C THR A 66 5.21 -6.04 18.73
N THR A 67 3.89 -5.90 18.88
CA THR A 67 3.24 -5.77 20.20
C THR A 67 2.96 -7.12 20.84
N ALA A 68 2.87 -8.18 20.04
CA ALA A 68 2.74 -9.55 20.50
C ALA A 68 4.05 -10.07 21.12
N GLN A 69 3.95 -10.94 22.11
CA GLN A 69 5.10 -11.63 22.70
C GLN A 69 4.85 -13.15 22.68
N PRO A 70 5.57 -13.92 21.86
CA PRO A 70 6.62 -13.46 20.92
C PRO A 70 6.05 -12.65 19.74
N VAL A 71 6.91 -11.86 19.08
CA VAL A 71 6.56 -11.17 17.81
C VAL A 71 5.94 -12.17 16.85
N ALA A 72 4.85 -11.79 16.21
CA ALA A 72 4.10 -12.67 15.33
C ALA A 72 3.88 -12.04 13.95
N ASP A 73 4.00 -12.87 12.91
CA ASP A 73 3.75 -12.49 11.52
C ASP A 73 2.37 -13.00 11.11
N TYR A 74 1.55 -12.14 10.53
CA TYR A 74 0.21 -12.47 10.05
C TYR A 74 0.03 -12.10 8.59
N LEU A 75 -0.59 -12.99 7.83
CA LEU A 75 -1.11 -12.68 6.50
C LEU A 75 -2.65 -12.75 6.54
N PHE A 76 -3.29 -11.64 6.22
CA PHE A 76 -4.73 -11.55 6.04
C PHE A 76 -5.05 -11.53 4.55
N VAL A 77 -6.04 -12.33 4.13
CA VAL A 77 -6.48 -12.39 2.73
C VAL A 77 -7.99 -12.34 2.67
N ARG A 78 -8.52 -11.35 1.98
CA ARG A 78 -9.96 -11.16 1.75
C ARG A 78 -10.35 -11.73 0.41
N LEU A 79 -11.36 -12.58 0.41
CA LEU A 79 -11.98 -13.17 -0.76
C LEU A 79 -13.39 -12.58 -0.93
N ARG A 80 -13.76 -12.16 -2.14
CA ARG A 80 -15.10 -11.65 -2.45
C ARG A 80 -15.53 -12.10 -3.84
N GLY A 81 -16.73 -12.68 -3.95
CA GLY A 81 -17.23 -13.13 -5.24
C GLY A 81 -18.44 -14.06 -5.12
N ALA A 82 -18.63 -14.91 -6.13
CA ALA A 82 -19.65 -15.95 -6.11
C ALA A 82 -19.43 -16.92 -4.93
N VAL A 83 -20.51 -17.40 -4.32
CA VAL A 83 -20.46 -18.25 -3.12
C VAL A 83 -19.54 -19.47 -3.32
N ALA A 84 -19.74 -20.22 -4.40
CA ALA A 84 -18.93 -21.41 -4.69
C ALA A 84 -17.44 -21.07 -4.92
N ALA A 85 -17.15 -19.94 -5.56
CA ALA A 85 -15.77 -19.48 -5.79
C ALA A 85 -15.07 -19.12 -4.47
N VAL A 86 -15.75 -18.40 -3.57
CA VAL A 86 -15.21 -18.04 -2.26
C VAL A 86 -14.98 -19.31 -1.42
N GLN A 87 -15.92 -20.23 -1.37
CA GLN A 87 -15.77 -21.49 -0.64
C GLN A 87 -14.59 -22.34 -1.15
N SER A 88 -14.51 -22.54 -2.46
CA SER A 88 -13.41 -23.28 -3.08
C SER A 88 -12.06 -22.63 -2.83
N ALA A 89 -11.97 -21.30 -2.99
CA ALA A 89 -10.75 -20.55 -2.73
C ALA A 89 -10.33 -20.63 -1.26
N THR A 90 -11.28 -20.50 -0.32
CA THR A 90 -11.03 -20.64 1.12
C THR A 90 -10.37 -22.00 1.42
N THR A 91 -10.95 -23.08 0.95
CA THR A 91 -10.40 -24.45 1.17
C THR A 91 -9.00 -24.58 0.59
N ARG A 92 -8.80 -24.18 -0.66
CA ARG A 92 -7.52 -24.30 -1.35
C ARG A 92 -6.43 -23.44 -0.70
N MET A 93 -6.71 -22.16 -0.45
CA MET A 93 -5.73 -21.24 0.10
C MET A 93 -5.37 -21.57 1.54
N THR A 94 -6.33 -22.11 2.33
CA THR A 94 -6.05 -22.67 3.64
C THR A 94 -5.04 -23.83 3.54
N ALA A 95 -5.26 -24.78 2.64
CA ALA A 95 -4.34 -25.89 2.44
C ALA A 95 -2.94 -25.42 2.00
N ASP A 96 -2.88 -24.46 1.07
CA ASP A 96 -1.61 -23.86 0.61
C ASP A 96 -0.84 -23.19 1.76
N ALA A 97 -1.52 -22.42 2.62
CA ALA A 97 -0.88 -21.72 3.73
C ALA A 97 -0.44 -22.68 4.85
N VAL A 98 -1.26 -23.68 5.18
CA VAL A 98 -0.91 -24.74 6.14
C VAL A 98 0.31 -25.52 5.68
N ALA A 99 0.42 -25.82 4.37
CA ALA A 99 1.61 -26.48 3.80
C ALA A 99 2.89 -25.64 3.94
N GLN A 100 2.77 -24.33 4.18
CA GLN A 100 3.89 -23.44 4.50
C GLN A 100 4.10 -23.22 6.01
N GLY A 101 3.39 -23.97 6.85
CA GLY A 101 3.52 -23.92 8.31
C GLY A 101 2.61 -22.91 9.01
N ALA A 102 1.69 -22.27 8.30
CA ALA A 102 0.76 -21.32 8.92
C ALA A 102 -0.31 -22.02 9.78
N GLN A 103 -0.71 -21.36 10.84
CA GLN A 103 -1.99 -21.61 11.49
C GLN A 103 -3.06 -20.75 10.84
N VAL A 104 -4.07 -21.37 10.23
CA VAL A 104 -5.09 -20.65 9.46
C VAL A 104 -6.43 -20.70 10.15
N SER A 105 -7.09 -19.56 10.26
CA SER A 105 -8.49 -19.44 10.68
C SER A 105 -9.27 -18.55 9.72
N VAL A 106 -10.59 -18.78 9.62
CA VAL A 106 -11.52 -17.90 8.93
C VAL A 106 -12.07 -16.93 9.96
N MET A 107 -11.91 -15.64 9.72
CA MET A 107 -12.39 -14.60 10.61
C MET A 107 -13.91 -14.47 10.57
N ASP A 108 -14.50 -14.03 11.67
CA ASP A 108 -15.87 -13.54 11.66
C ASP A 108 -16.02 -12.37 10.67
N ASN A 109 -17.04 -12.40 9.82
CA ASN A 109 -17.18 -11.39 8.76
C ASN A 109 -17.46 -9.98 9.30
N THR A 110 -18.09 -9.85 10.47
CA THR A 110 -18.34 -8.54 11.09
C THR A 110 -17.03 -7.93 11.57
N GLN A 111 -16.21 -8.71 12.26
CA GLN A 111 -14.89 -8.29 12.72
C GLN A 111 -13.98 -7.98 11.54
N ALA A 112 -13.92 -8.87 10.54
CA ALA A 112 -13.12 -8.66 9.34
C ALA A 112 -13.50 -7.38 8.58
N ALA A 113 -14.79 -7.06 8.48
CA ALA A 113 -15.26 -5.83 7.85
C ALA A 113 -14.79 -4.57 8.61
N GLN A 114 -14.76 -4.61 9.94
CA GLN A 114 -14.25 -3.53 10.78
C GLN A 114 -12.74 -3.36 10.57
N ASP A 115 -11.97 -4.45 10.58
CA ASP A 115 -10.52 -4.43 10.41
C ASP A 115 -10.12 -3.94 9.01
N TRP A 116 -10.80 -4.39 7.95
CA TRP A 116 -10.56 -3.90 6.58
C TRP A 116 -10.92 -2.41 6.42
N ARG A 117 -11.95 -1.93 7.12
CA ARG A 117 -12.26 -0.50 7.16
C ARG A 117 -11.16 0.26 7.87
N ALA A 118 -10.74 -0.19 9.05
CA ALA A 118 -9.67 0.42 9.82
C ALA A 118 -8.33 0.44 9.06
N SER A 119 -8.04 -0.61 8.28
CA SER A 119 -6.90 -0.63 7.35
C SER A 119 -7.03 0.48 6.30
N GLY A 120 -8.16 0.58 5.62
CA GLY A 120 -8.40 1.60 4.59
C GLY A 120 -8.41 3.04 5.13
N GLU A 121 -8.89 3.24 6.35
CA GLU A 121 -8.93 4.53 7.04
C GLU A 121 -7.62 4.83 7.81
N GLN A 122 -6.65 3.89 7.82
CA GLN A 122 -5.38 4.00 8.54
C GLN A 122 -5.54 4.25 10.05
N THR A 123 -6.52 3.57 10.65
CA THR A 123 -6.80 3.62 12.10
C THR A 123 -6.37 2.36 12.86
N LEU A 124 -5.74 1.38 12.17
CA LEU A 124 -5.10 0.25 12.84
C LEU A 124 -3.91 0.72 13.68
N PRO A 125 -3.56 -0.01 14.76
CA PRO A 125 -2.43 0.35 15.64
C PRO A 125 -1.10 0.58 14.90
N PHE A 126 -0.86 -0.14 13.81
CA PHE A 126 0.32 0.08 12.96
C PHE A 126 0.46 1.54 12.49
N PHE A 127 -0.65 2.24 12.24
CA PHE A 127 -0.64 3.62 11.73
C PHE A 127 -0.53 4.69 12.82
N GLU A 128 -0.43 4.30 14.08
CA GLU A 128 -0.03 5.18 15.17
C GLU A 128 1.50 5.37 15.15
N ALA A 129 1.93 6.64 15.24
CA ALA A 129 3.36 6.94 15.17
C ALA A 129 4.09 6.34 16.40
N PRO A 130 5.14 5.52 16.20
CA PRO A 130 5.87 4.90 17.31
C PRO A 130 6.70 5.91 18.11
N ALA A 131 7.03 7.07 17.51
CA ALA A 131 7.79 8.16 18.13
C ALA A 131 7.40 9.51 17.48
N PRO A 132 7.59 10.66 18.19
CA PRO A 132 7.22 11.97 17.67
C PRO A 132 7.98 12.41 16.41
N ASP A 133 9.16 11.87 16.16
CA ASP A 133 10.03 12.12 15.01
C ASP A 133 9.90 11.09 13.89
N ALA A 134 9.06 10.07 14.08
CA ALA A 134 8.81 9.05 13.06
C ALA A 134 7.91 9.57 11.94
N CYS A 135 8.32 9.32 10.71
CA CYS A 135 7.55 9.58 9.50
C CYS A 135 6.99 8.29 8.93
N LEU A 136 5.76 8.33 8.42
CA LEU A 136 5.17 7.21 7.70
C LEU A 136 5.57 7.27 6.22
N TRP A 137 6.24 6.25 5.76
CA TRP A 137 6.63 6.07 4.37
C TRP A 137 5.75 5.05 3.67
N ARG A 138 5.42 5.35 2.41
CA ARG A 138 4.73 4.44 1.50
C ARG A 138 5.63 4.11 0.33
N LEU A 139 5.98 2.85 0.18
CA LEU A 139 6.67 2.32 -0.99
C LEU A 139 5.64 1.68 -1.93
N SER A 140 5.63 2.12 -3.17
CA SER A 140 4.81 1.56 -4.25
C SER A 140 5.76 0.82 -5.18
N VAL A 141 5.64 -0.50 -5.23
CA VAL A 141 6.56 -1.39 -5.96
C VAL A 141 5.76 -2.39 -6.80
N PRO A 142 6.38 -3.07 -7.78
CA PRO A 142 5.71 -4.19 -8.46
C PRO A 142 5.26 -5.25 -7.47
N GLN A 143 4.11 -5.88 -7.69
CA GLN A 143 3.62 -6.98 -6.83
C GLN A 143 4.64 -8.11 -6.68
N THR A 144 5.46 -8.33 -7.71
CA THR A 144 6.51 -9.36 -7.74
C THR A 144 7.82 -8.92 -7.09
N ALA A 145 7.88 -7.73 -6.50
CA ALA A 145 9.08 -7.28 -5.79
C ALA A 145 9.38 -8.19 -4.60
N PRO A 146 10.66 -8.57 -4.40
CA PRO A 146 11.08 -9.41 -3.29
C PRO A 146 10.89 -8.71 -1.93
N VAL A 147 11.24 -9.39 -0.86
CA VAL A 147 11.49 -8.73 0.43
C VAL A 147 12.54 -7.64 0.21
N LEU A 148 12.27 -6.46 0.73
CA LEU A 148 13.19 -5.32 0.63
C LEU A 148 14.08 -5.30 1.88
N ASP A 149 15.38 -5.21 1.65
CA ASP A 149 16.34 -4.99 2.72
C ASP A 149 16.37 -3.48 3.01
N LEU A 150 15.84 -3.08 4.16
CA LEU A 150 15.64 -1.68 4.54
C LEU A 150 16.90 -1.13 5.21
N PRO A 151 17.72 -0.32 4.52
CA PRO A 151 19.03 0.09 5.01
C PRO A 151 18.93 0.90 6.32
N GLY A 152 19.68 0.47 7.33
CA GLY A 152 19.75 1.15 8.63
C GLY A 152 18.51 1.00 9.50
N LEU A 153 17.57 0.14 9.11
CA LEU A 153 16.37 -0.18 9.89
C LEU A 153 16.43 -1.66 10.28
N ASP A 154 16.64 -1.91 11.55
CA ASP A 154 16.71 -3.28 12.08
C ASP A 154 15.29 -3.78 12.38
N HIS A 155 14.79 -4.70 11.53
CA HIS A 155 13.46 -5.30 11.64
C HIS A 155 12.32 -4.31 11.92
N PRO A 156 12.13 -3.27 11.09
CA PRO A 156 11.08 -2.28 11.33
C PRO A 156 9.70 -2.94 11.30
N ALA A 157 8.75 -2.34 12.00
CA ALA A 157 7.35 -2.69 11.81
C ALA A 157 6.94 -2.35 10.38
N GLU A 158 6.44 -3.36 9.65
CA GLU A 158 6.00 -3.23 8.26
C GLU A 158 4.55 -3.66 8.11
N TYR A 159 3.83 -2.96 7.23
CA TYR A 159 2.49 -3.31 6.81
C TYR A 159 2.44 -3.37 5.29
N ILE A 160 2.17 -4.54 4.73
CA ILE A 160 2.25 -4.78 3.28
C ILE A 160 0.88 -5.12 2.75
N GLU A 161 0.39 -4.31 1.81
CA GLU A 161 -0.91 -4.43 1.19
C GLU A 161 -0.81 -4.69 -0.33
N TRP A 162 -1.97 -4.77 -0.98
CA TRP A 162 -2.11 -4.88 -2.44
C TRP A 162 -1.25 -6.01 -3.02
N GLN A 163 -1.31 -7.18 -2.37
CA GLN A 163 -0.59 -8.39 -2.80
C GLN A 163 0.95 -8.17 -2.91
N GLY A 164 1.49 -7.31 -2.04
CA GLY A 164 2.92 -7.01 -2.00
C GLY A 164 3.32 -5.70 -2.67
N ALA A 165 2.41 -5.03 -3.38
CA ALA A 165 2.74 -3.82 -4.15
C ALA A 165 2.80 -2.54 -3.31
N GLN A 166 2.08 -2.45 -2.22
CA GLN A 166 2.09 -1.30 -1.32
C GLN A 166 2.68 -1.69 0.03
N ARG A 167 3.75 -1.00 0.43
CA ARG A 167 4.46 -1.28 1.67
C ARG A 167 4.58 -0.03 2.52
N TRP A 168 4.19 -0.17 3.77
CA TRP A 168 4.23 0.90 4.75
C TRP A 168 5.28 0.61 5.81
N LEU A 169 6.02 1.62 6.20
CA LEU A 169 6.98 1.55 7.29
C LEU A 169 7.15 2.90 7.97
N TRP A 170 7.56 2.87 9.22
CA TRP A 170 7.95 4.04 9.98
C TRP A 170 9.47 4.20 9.92
N ALA A 171 9.94 5.38 9.51
CA ALA A 171 11.35 5.72 9.44
C ALA A 171 11.53 7.24 9.58
N PRO A 172 12.69 7.75 10.02
CA PRO A 172 12.96 9.18 10.06
C PRO A 172 13.01 9.77 8.64
N ALA A 173 12.82 11.09 8.53
CA ALA A 173 12.89 11.80 7.24
C ALA A 173 14.26 11.65 6.56
N SER A 174 15.34 11.46 7.32
CA SER A 174 16.70 11.19 6.80
C SER A 174 16.81 9.91 5.99
N ALA A 175 15.85 8.96 6.13
CA ALA A 175 15.77 7.76 5.32
C ALA A 175 15.25 8.00 3.89
N ALA A 176 14.92 9.23 3.50
CA ALA A 176 14.34 9.57 2.20
C ALA A 176 15.16 9.03 1.02
N VAL A 177 16.47 9.29 1.00
CA VAL A 177 17.35 8.87 -0.10
C VAL A 177 17.43 7.34 -0.18
N PRO A 178 17.84 6.61 0.88
CA PRO A 178 17.95 5.15 0.80
C PRO A 178 16.61 4.44 0.52
N LEU A 179 15.49 4.93 1.02
CA LEU A 179 14.17 4.35 0.72
C LEU A 179 13.75 4.55 -0.74
N ARG A 180 14.06 5.71 -1.33
CA ARG A 180 13.79 5.99 -2.74
C ARG A 180 14.66 5.15 -3.66
N GLU A 181 15.96 5.07 -3.39
CA GLU A 181 16.90 4.22 -4.15
C GLU A 181 16.49 2.75 -4.08
N LEU A 182 16.12 2.27 -2.89
CA LEU A 182 15.64 0.91 -2.70
C LEU A 182 14.35 0.64 -3.51
N ALA A 183 13.37 1.53 -3.45
CA ALA A 183 12.14 1.38 -4.23
C ALA A 183 12.42 1.42 -5.73
N GLN A 184 13.28 2.33 -6.20
CA GLN A 184 13.69 2.44 -7.60
C GLN A 184 14.44 1.20 -8.10
N SER A 185 15.26 0.56 -7.27
CA SER A 185 16.02 -0.65 -7.64
C SER A 185 15.10 -1.82 -8.06
N VAL A 186 13.86 -1.81 -7.60
CA VAL A 186 12.82 -2.81 -7.97
C VAL A 186 11.75 -2.24 -8.92
N GLY A 187 11.97 -1.04 -9.47
CA GLY A 187 11.03 -0.40 -10.41
C GLY A 187 9.85 0.32 -9.74
N GLY A 188 9.99 0.70 -8.49
CA GLY A 188 8.99 1.41 -7.71
C GLY A 188 9.38 2.83 -7.32
N HIS A 189 8.65 3.39 -6.37
CA HIS A 189 8.92 4.71 -5.80
C HIS A 189 8.53 4.76 -4.32
N ALA A 190 9.11 5.71 -3.56
CA ALA A 190 8.80 5.95 -2.17
C ALA A 190 8.24 7.36 -1.97
N THR A 191 7.22 7.47 -1.12
CA THR A 191 6.56 8.73 -0.78
C THR A 191 6.61 8.93 0.74
N LEU A 192 7.01 10.12 1.18
CA LEU A 192 6.78 10.57 2.54
C LEU A 192 5.28 10.83 2.71
N PHE A 193 4.54 9.83 3.19
CA PHE A 193 3.09 9.89 3.24
C PHE A 193 2.57 10.73 4.40
N ARG A 194 3.20 10.61 5.56
CA ARG A 194 2.90 11.44 6.75
C ARG A 194 4.21 11.87 7.38
N ALA A 195 4.44 13.19 7.42
CA ALA A 195 5.57 13.78 8.12
C ALA A 195 5.44 13.57 9.63
N SER A 196 6.55 13.67 10.36
CA SER A 196 6.56 13.54 11.81
C SER A 196 5.76 14.65 12.50
N ALA A 197 5.26 14.37 13.69
CA ALA A 197 4.57 15.38 14.49
C ALA A 197 5.54 16.46 15.01
N ALA A 198 6.81 16.11 15.24
CA ALA A 198 7.80 17.01 15.82
C ALA A 198 8.39 18.00 14.78
N HIS A 199 8.57 17.59 13.51
CA HIS A 199 9.39 18.33 12.54
C HIS A 199 8.76 18.39 11.15
N ALA A 200 7.41 18.42 11.03
CA ALA A 200 6.69 18.26 9.78
C ALA A 200 7.17 19.15 8.62
N GLU A 201 7.54 20.41 8.87
CA GLU A 201 8.01 21.32 7.81
C GLU A 201 9.45 21.01 7.37
N VAL A 202 10.30 20.61 8.32
CA VAL A 202 11.69 20.20 8.04
C VAL A 202 11.73 18.90 7.27
N ASP A 203 10.88 17.95 7.63
CA ASP A 203 10.80 16.62 7.00
C ASP A 203 10.44 16.70 5.51
N LYS A 204 9.64 17.71 5.13
CA LYS A 204 9.21 17.94 3.74
C LYS A 204 10.30 18.60 2.86
N ILE A 205 11.36 19.14 3.44
CA ILE A 205 12.43 19.82 2.68
C ILE A 205 13.09 18.90 1.66
N ALA A 206 13.27 17.61 2.02
CA ALA A 206 13.81 16.60 1.10
C ALA A 206 12.83 16.18 -0.01
N GLY A 207 11.66 16.83 -0.07
CA GLY A 207 10.55 16.49 -0.97
C GLY A 207 9.68 15.34 -0.44
N VAL A 208 8.40 15.38 -0.77
CA VAL A 208 7.41 14.35 -0.37
C VAL A 208 7.48 13.14 -1.30
N ASN A 209 7.57 13.38 -2.60
CA ASN A 209 7.60 12.35 -3.64
C ASN A 209 9.02 11.99 -4.07
N THR A 210 9.19 10.81 -4.66
CA THR A 210 10.40 10.48 -5.42
C THR A 210 10.55 11.50 -6.55
N PRO A 211 11.74 12.10 -6.74
CA PRO A 211 11.98 13.01 -7.86
C PRO A 211 11.67 12.34 -9.21
N LEU A 212 11.09 13.10 -10.10
CA LEU A 212 10.80 12.64 -11.47
C LEU A 212 12.08 12.53 -12.28
N ASP A 213 12.11 11.61 -13.24
CA ASP A 213 13.13 11.67 -14.27
C ASP A 213 12.88 12.84 -15.25
N ALA A 214 13.89 13.21 -16.03
CA ALA A 214 13.83 14.37 -16.93
C ALA A 214 12.72 14.28 -17.98
N VAL A 215 12.34 13.06 -18.39
CA VAL A 215 11.26 12.85 -19.39
C VAL A 215 9.90 13.06 -18.72
N GLN A 216 9.70 12.46 -17.56
CA GLN A 216 8.46 12.59 -16.77
C GLN A 216 8.25 14.05 -16.34
N GLU A 217 9.30 14.72 -15.86
CA GLU A 217 9.26 16.13 -15.49
C GLU A 217 8.82 17.01 -16.66
N ARG A 218 9.44 16.82 -17.84
CA ARG A 218 9.07 17.56 -19.06
C ARG A 218 7.62 17.34 -19.45
N ILE A 219 7.13 16.10 -19.41
CA ILE A 219 5.75 15.75 -19.74
C ILE A 219 4.80 16.43 -18.76
N GLN A 220 5.05 16.33 -17.47
CA GLN A 220 4.20 16.95 -16.45
C GLN A 220 4.17 18.48 -16.58
N ARG A 221 5.31 19.11 -16.80
CA ARG A 221 5.37 20.56 -17.00
C ARG A 221 4.57 21.00 -18.25
N GLN A 222 4.68 20.26 -19.37
CA GLN A 222 3.90 20.52 -20.57
C GLN A 222 2.40 20.36 -20.34
N LEU A 223 1.98 19.29 -19.63
CA LEU A 223 0.57 19.09 -19.28
C LEU A 223 0.05 20.23 -18.42
N GLN A 224 0.80 20.64 -17.41
CA GLN A 224 0.43 21.75 -16.55
C GLN A 224 0.27 23.07 -17.33
N GLN A 225 1.21 23.39 -18.21
CA GLN A 225 1.12 24.57 -19.08
C GLN A 225 -0.08 24.57 -20.01
N GLN A 226 -0.52 23.38 -20.47
CA GLN A 226 -1.68 23.27 -21.36
C GLN A 226 -3.01 23.33 -20.61
N PHE A 227 -3.10 22.75 -19.42
CA PHE A 227 -4.34 22.70 -18.65
C PHE A 227 -4.50 23.90 -17.70
N ASP A 228 -3.41 24.45 -17.21
CA ASP A 228 -3.37 25.58 -16.29
C ASP A 228 -2.36 26.64 -16.75
N PRO A 229 -2.59 27.29 -17.89
CA PRO A 229 -1.65 28.27 -18.45
C PRO A 229 -1.49 29.52 -17.58
N GLN A 230 -2.41 29.78 -16.65
CA GLN A 230 -2.36 30.92 -15.74
C GLN A 230 -1.81 30.55 -14.35
N GLY A 231 -1.50 29.28 -14.10
CA GLY A 231 -0.95 28.84 -12.82
C GLY A 231 -1.92 28.91 -11.64
N VAL A 232 -3.23 28.81 -11.90
CA VAL A 232 -4.28 28.88 -10.85
C VAL A 232 -4.25 27.65 -9.94
N PHE A 233 -3.97 26.47 -10.52
CA PHE A 233 -3.95 25.18 -9.83
C PHE A 233 -2.52 24.71 -9.48
N ALA A 234 -1.51 25.41 -9.98
CA ALA A 234 -0.10 25.11 -9.78
C ALA A 234 0.34 25.51 -8.36
N THR A 235 0.09 24.64 -7.38
CA THR A 235 0.34 24.93 -5.95
C THR A 235 1.71 24.46 -5.45
N GLY A 236 2.55 23.86 -6.29
CA GLY A 236 3.81 23.22 -5.88
C GLY A 236 3.67 22.00 -4.97
N ARG A 237 2.45 21.49 -4.75
CA ARG A 237 2.17 20.37 -3.84
C ARG A 237 2.81 19.07 -4.26
N MET A 238 2.80 18.78 -5.56
CA MET A 238 3.29 17.49 -6.08
C MET A 238 4.77 17.57 -6.42
N HIS A 239 5.18 18.65 -7.06
CA HIS A 239 6.55 18.90 -7.48
C HIS A 239 6.85 20.38 -7.32
N PRO A 240 8.09 20.75 -6.98
CA PRO A 240 8.52 22.16 -7.04
C PRO A 240 8.26 22.74 -8.44
N LEU A 241 7.76 23.94 -8.50
CA LEU A 241 7.51 24.67 -9.74
C LEU A 241 8.81 25.13 -10.38
#